data_9fbfc66ce64072cb2231b7dac69508ea
#
_entry.id   9fbfc66ce64072cb2231b7dac69508ea
#
_cell.length_a   1.000
_cell.length_b   1.000
_cell.length_c   1.000
_cell.angle_alpha   90.00
_cell.angle_beta   90.00
_cell.angle_gamma   90.00
#
_symmetry.space_group_name_H-M   'P 1'
#
loop_
_entity.id
_entity.type
_entity.pdbx_description
1 polymer ?
#
loop_
_entity_poly.entity_id
_entity_poly.type
_entity_poly.pdbx_seq_one_letter_code
_entity_poly.pdbx_strand_id
1 'polypeptide(L)'
;MSLFAKYTNEWVGKQWEREVVEKADLHIGHYYPVEQVIMTQSYTDITLARLGHFNSVFFEFYDEDGNTIDIYSDPRYNPYLLMDNE
;
A
#
# COMPACT_ATOMS: atom_id res chain seq x y z
N MET A 1 -3.51 0.89 15.99
CA MET A 1 -2.54 0.00 15.32
C MET A 1 -2.08 0.65 14.04
N SER A 2 -0.78 0.68 13.78
CA SER A 2 -0.19 1.42 12.67
C SER A 2 0.23 0.50 11.55
N LEU A 3 0.01 0.95 10.33
CA LEU A 3 0.47 0.27 9.12
C LEU A 3 1.52 1.13 8.44
N PHE A 4 2.62 0.52 8.04
CA PHE A 4 3.70 1.18 7.33
C PHE A 4 3.91 0.55 5.97
N ALA A 5 4.21 1.38 4.98
CA ALA A 5 4.55 0.95 3.63
C ALA A 5 6.03 1.19 3.38
N LYS A 6 6.73 0.16 2.95
CA LYS A 6 8.14 0.26 2.57
C LYS A 6 8.22 0.32 1.05
N TYR A 7 8.82 1.37 0.52
CA TYR A 7 8.96 1.51 -0.93
C TYR A 7 10.02 0.55 -1.46
N THR A 8 9.64 -0.29 -2.41
CA THR A 8 10.52 -1.33 -2.95
C THR A 8 10.98 -1.06 -4.37
N ASN A 9 10.38 -0.08 -5.04
CA ASN A 9 10.65 0.22 -6.45
C ASN A 9 10.30 -0.94 -7.40
N GLU A 10 9.45 -1.85 -6.97
CA GLU A 10 8.94 -2.88 -7.86
C GLU A 10 7.81 -2.30 -8.69
N TRP A 11 8.08 -2.09 -9.97
CA TRP A 11 7.06 -1.55 -10.85
C TRP A 11 6.44 -2.64 -11.70
N VAL A 12 5.13 -2.78 -11.57
CA VAL A 12 4.34 -3.73 -12.35
C VAL A 12 3.09 -3.08 -12.93
N GLY A 13 2.94 -1.77 -12.74
CA GLY A 13 1.79 -1.01 -13.21
C GLY A 13 2.03 -0.32 -14.52
N LYS A 14 1.22 0.69 -14.78
CA LYS A 14 1.31 1.48 -16.01
C LYS A 14 2.39 2.57 -15.89
N GLN A 15 2.86 3.04 -17.01
CA GLN A 15 3.90 4.07 -17.08
C GLN A 15 3.57 5.30 -16.24
N TRP A 16 2.33 5.77 -16.30
CA TRP A 16 1.92 6.96 -15.56
C TRP A 16 1.97 6.76 -14.05
N GLU A 17 1.72 5.54 -13.58
CA GLU A 17 1.81 5.24 -12.16
C GLU A 17 3.25 5.35 -11.67
N ARG A 18 4.18 4.89 -12.47
CA ARG A 18 5.61 5.01 -12.16
C ARG A 18 6.04 6.46 -12.08
N GLU A 19 5.55 7.29 -13.00
CA GLU A 19 5.85 8.72 -12.99
C GLU A 19 5.35 9.42 -11.74
N VAL A 20 4.15 9.05 -11.27
CA VAL A 20 3.59 9.60 -10.04
C VAL A 20 4.48 9.25 -8.86
N VAL A 21 4.93 8.01 -8.77
CA VAL A 21 5.80 7.55 -7.67
C VAL A 21 7.15 8.28 -7.71
N GLU A 22 7.74 8.43 -8.90
CA GLU A 22 9.03 9.10 -9.04
C GLU A 22 8.96 10.58 -8.63
N LYS A 23 7.85 11.25 -8.95
CA LYS A 23 7.66 12.67 -8.60
C LYS A 23 7.40 12.88 -7.11
N ALA A 24 6.99 11.86 -6.40
CA ALA A 24 6.63 11.96 -4.99
C ALA A 24 7.84 11.93 -4.05
N ASP A 25 9.05 11.83 -4.58
CA ASP A 25 10.27 11.82 -3.78
C ASP A 25 10.31 10.67 -2.77
N LEU A 26 9.87 9.50 -3.20
CA LEU A 26 9.95 8.29 -2.39
C LEU A 26 11.35 7.67 -2.48
N HIS A 27 11.83 7.15 -1.35
CA HIS A 27 13.14 6.54 -1.26
C HIS A 27 13.03 5.04 -1.05
N ILE A 28 13.74 4.26 -1.87
CA ILE A 28 13.74 2.80 -1.78
C ILE A 28 14.23 2.37 -0.39
N GLY A 29 13.50 1.45 0.21
CA GLY A 29 13.84 0.90 1.52
C GLY A 29 13.35 1.72 2.70
N HIS A 30 12.79 2.90 2.45
CA HIS A 30 12.23 3.74 3.52
C HIS A 30 10.81 3.36 3.83
N TYR A 31 10.41 3.54 5.09
CA TYR A 31 9.07 3.24 5.58
C TYR A 31 8.25 4.52 5.67
N TYR A 32 6.99 4.43 5.26
CA TYR A 32 6.07 5.57 5.28
C TYR A 32 4.78 5.18 5.99
N PRO A 33 4.28 6.01 6.93
CA PRO A 33 3.01 5.71 7.59
C PRO A 33 1.86 5.72 6.59
N VAL A 34 1.01 4.71 6.65
CA VAL A 34 -0.17 4.60 5.80
C VAL A 34 -1.36 5.17 6.54
N GLU A 35 -2.02 6.17 5.96
CA GLU A 35 -3.22 6.77 6.53
C GLU A 35 -4.47 5.99 6.20
N GLN A 36 -4.54 5.45 4.98
CA GLN A 36 -5.72 4.77 4.51
C GLN A 36 -5.37 3.74 3.45
N VAL A 37 -6.11 2.63 3.45
CA VAL A 37 -6.06 1.62 2.40
C VAL A 37 -7.43 1.59 1.73
N ILE A 38 -7.47 1.79 0.42
CA ILE A 38 -8.70 1.74 -0.38
C ILE A 38 -8.56 0.58 -1.34
N MET A 39 -9.28 -0.49 -1.06
CA MET A 39 -9.21 -1.71 -1.87
C MET A 39 -10.44 -1.83 -2.74
N THR A 40 -10.21 -1.96 -4.05
CA THR A 40 -11.28 -2.18 -5.03
C THR A 40 -11.09 -3.54 -5.67
N GLN A 41 -12.00 -3.91 -6.56
CA GLN A 41 -11.89 -5.18 -7.28
C GLN A 41 -10.75 -5.21 -8.29
N SER A 42 -10.29 -4.05 -8.72
CA SER A 42 -9.28 -3.94 -9.78
C SER A 42 -7.90 -3.59 -9.28
N TYR A 43 -7.82 -2.86 -8.16
CA TYR A 43 -6.55 -2.36 -7.64
C TYR A 43 -6.70 -1.98 -6.18
N THR A 44 -5.58 -1.73 -5.53
CA THR A 44 -5.55 -1.24 -4.15
C THR A 44 -4.70 0.02 -4.10
N ASP A 45 -5.29 1.11 -3.62
CA ASP A 45 -4.59 2.36 -3.37
C ASP A 45 -4.28 2.50 -1.90
N ILE A 46 -3.14 3.13 -1.62
CA ILE A 46 -2.80 3.54 -0.27
C ILE A 46 -2.60 5.05 -0.24
N THR A 47 -2.93 5.66 0.88
CA THR A 47 -2.69 7.07 1.13
C THR A 47 -1.55 7.19 2.13
N LEU A 48 -0.48 7.86 1.70
CA LEU A 48 0.66 8.15 2.57
C LEU A 48 0.57 9.59 3.04
N ALA A 49 0.83 9.80 4.33
CA ALA A 49 0.74 11.13 4.94
C ALA A 49 1.63 12.13 4.20
N ARG A 50 1.04 13.23 3.74
CA ARG A 50 1.74 14.34 3.06
C ARG A 50 2.28 14.02 1.68
N LEU A 51 2.18 12.78 1.21
CA LEU A 51 2.74 12.38 -0.07
C LEU A 51 1.67 12.10 -1.12
N GLY A 52 0.49 11.66 -0.69
CA GLY A 52 -0.63 11.42 -1.59
C GLY A 52 -1.02 9.96 -1.73
N HIS A 53 -1.61 9.63 -2.87
CA HIS A 53 -2.16 8.31 -3.15
C HIS A 53 -1.27 7.55 -4.11
N PHE A 54 -1.06 6.26 -3.81
CA PHE A 54 -0.20 5.41 -4.63
C PHE A 54 -0.80 4.02 -4.78
N ASN A 55 -0.47 3.34 -5.87
CA ASN A 55 -0.83 1.94 -6.04
C ASN A 55 0.00 1.09 -5.08
N SER A 56 -0.65 0.19 -4.37
CA SER A 56 -0.01 -0.65 -3.35
C SER A 56 1.09 -1.56 -3.90
N VAL A 57 1.12 -1.83 -5.21
CA VAL A 57 2.10 -2.74 -5.81
C VAL A 57 3.55 -2.27 -5.70
N PHE A 58 3.75 -0.99 -5.41
CA PHE A 58 5.10 -0.43 -5.24
C PHE A 58 5.66 -0.64 -3.84
N PHE A 59 4.89 -1.25 -2.93
CA PHE A 59 5.24 -1.29 -1.51
C PHE A 59 5.11 -2.67 -0.92
N GLU A 60 5.88 -2.91 0.14
CA GLU A 60 5.65 -3.96 1.11
C GLU A 60 5.09 -3.32 2.37
N PHE A 61 4.33 -4.08 3.14
CA PHE A 61 3.62 -3.54 4.30
C PHE A 61 4.06 -4.20 5.59
N TYR A 62 4.14 -3.39 6.65
CA TYR A 62 4.63 -3.82 7.96
C TYR A 62 3.81 -3.18 9.07
N ASP A 63 3.76 -3.84 10.23
CA ASP A 63 3.19 -3.23 11.42
C ASP A 63 4.26 -2.41 12.17
N GLU A 64 3.88 -1.85 13.31
CA GLU A 64 4.76 -1.02 14.12
C GLU A 64 5.90 -1.79 14.77
N ASP A 65 5.80 -3.12 14.82
CA ASP A 65 6.85 -3.99 15.37
C ASP A 65 7.78 -4.53 14.29
N GLY A 66 7.55 -4.16 13.03
CA GLY A 66 8.36 -4.62 11.91
C GLY A 66 7.93 -5.94 11.32
N ASN A 67 6.77 -6.47 11.71
CA ASN A 67 6.25 -7.71 11.15
C ASN A 67 5.57 -7.45 9.82
N THR A 68 5.81 -8.32 8.85
CA THR A 68 5.20 -8.22 7.52
C THR A 68 3.68 -8.38 7.60
N ILE A 69 2.96 -7.50 6.92
CA ILE A 69 1.50 -7.55 6.84
C ILE A 69 1.13 -7.78 5.37
N ASP A 70 0.31 -8.82 5.14
CA ASP A 70 -0.32 -9.02 3.84
C ASP A 70 -1.70 -8.37 3.88
N ILE A 71 -1.81 -7.14 3.37
CA ILE A 71 -3.05 -6.39 3.43
C ILE A 71 -4.19 -7.06 2.65
N TYR A 72 -3.85 -7.88 1.66
CA TYR A 72 -4.85 -8.59 0.84
C TYR A 72 -5.48 -9.76 1.58
N SER A 73 -4.79 -10.29 2.58
CA SER A 73 -5.26 -11.42 3.38
C SER A 73 -5.75 -11.01 4.77
N ASP A 74 -5.71 -9.71 5.07
CA ASP A 74 -6.06 -9.17 6.37
C ASP A 74 -7.45 -8.52 6.31
N PRO A 75 -8.47 -9.03 7.03
CA PRO A 75 -9.81 -8.47 6.97
C PRO A 75 -9.90 -7.02 7.48
N ARG A 76 -8.89 -6.53 8.22
CA ARG A 76 -8.85 -5.12 8.61
C ARG A 76 -8.69 -4.19 7.42
N TYR A 77 -8.05 -4.67 6.34
CA TYR A 77 -7.75 -3.88 5.15
C TYR A 77 -8.50 -4.36 3.92
N ASN A 78 -8.85 -5.64 3.85
CA ASN A 78 -9.57 -6.22 2.72
C ASN A 78 -11.00 -6.57 3.11
N PRO A 79 -11.97 -5.68 2.86
CA PRO A 79 -13.37 -5.94 3.23
C PRO A 79 -14.00 -7.09 2.46
N TYR A 80 -13.45 -7.44 1.31
CA TYR A 80 -14.00 -8.53 0.49
C TYR A 80 -13.85 -9.89 1.16
N LEU A 81 -12.90 -10.04 2.09
CA LEU A 81 -12.75 -11.28 2.85
C LEU A 81 -13.96 -11.57 3.73
N LEU A 82 -14.61 -10.51 4.21
CA LEU A 82 -15.78 -10.65 5.07
C LEU A 82 -17.05 -10.98 4.26
N MET A 83 -17.03 -10.71 2.97
CA MET A 83 -18.18 -10.93 2.09
C MET A 83 -18.30 -12.38 1.62
N ASP A 84 -17.24 -13.16 1.77
CA ASP A 84 -17.19 -14.54 1.31
C ASP A 84 -17.70 -15.54 2.32
N ASN A 85 -18.18 -15.09 3.46
CA ASN A 85 -18.59 -15.94 4.58
C ASN A 85 -20.10 -16.12 4.67
N GLU A 86 -20.78 -16.14 3.57
CA GLU A 86 -22.22 -16.36 3.58
C GLU A 86 -22.62 -17.82 3.49
#